data_ecb2ac1ba5166d2a6ddbe8bb87c87e5c
#
_entry.id   ecb2ac1ba5166d2a6ddbe8bb87c87e5c
#
_cell.length_a   1.000
_cell.length_b   1.000
_cell.length_c   1.000
_cell.angle_alpha   90.00
_cell.angle_beta   90.00
_cell.angle_gamma   90.00
#
_symmetry.space_group_name_H-M   'P 1'
#
loop_
_entity.id
_entity.type
_entity.pdbx_description
1 polymer ?
#
loop_
_entity_poly.entity_id
_entity_poly.type
_entity_poly.pdbx_seq_one_letter_code
_entity_poly.pdbx_strand_id
1 'polypeptide(L)'
;MAIKRTNSTSARKKTNARKSKSKSGFNIVKKWFLRLVLGFIGITILWVIALKFINPPITYLMIKRGFEWKAADKGFKIEKEWLNYDELSTNLKKAAIAGEDAHFLKHSGFDTKAIREAFEKNKDGKPLRGGSTISQQTAKNVFLWPQRSWLRKGLETYFTFLIELFWSKKRILEVYLNVIEMGQGVYGAEAAAQYYFDKSAKSLTKKE
;
A
#
# COMPACT_ATOMS: atom_id res chain seq x y z
N MET A 1 -14.17 71.77 -41.46
CA MET A 1 -14.01 70.35 -41.73
C MET A 1 -13.54 69.66 -40.45
N ALA A 2 -14.43 69.00 -39.72
CA ALA A 2 -14.19 68.44 -38.39
C ALA A 2 -14.05 66.88 -38.48
N ILE A 3 -12.91 66.34 -38.10
CA ILE A 3 -12.62 64.92 -38.13
C ILE A 3 -12.92 64.37 -36.71
N LYS A 4 -13.96 63.53 -36.62
CA LYS A 4 -14.31 62.77 -35.43
C LYS A 4 -13.24 61.71 -35.12
N ARG A 5 -12.58 61.78 -33.99
CA ARG A 5 -11.88 60.63 -33.36
C ARG A 5 -12.83 59.99 -32.34
N THR A 6 -13.31 58.80 -32.63
CA THR A 6 -14.08 57.98 -31.72
C THR A 6 -13.48 56.61 -31.57
N ASN A 7 -13.34 56.16 -30.31
CA ASN A 7 -13.37 54.78 -29.86
C ASN A 7 -12.18 53.85 -30.05
N SER A 8 -11.16 53.97 -29.16
CA SER A 8 -10.25 52.85 -28.92
C SER A 8 -10.11 52.41 -27.44
N THR A 9 -10.78 53.13 -26.51
CA THR A 9 -10.60 52.87 -25.06
C THR A 9 -11.50 51.80 -24.45
N SER A 10 -12.65 51.46 -25.08
CA SER A 10 -13.61 50.48 -24.54
C SER A 10 -13.18 49.01 -24.71
N ALA A 11 -12.54 48.67 -25.81
CA ALA A 11 -12.11 47.28 -26.07
C ALA A 11 -10.95 46.81 -25.18
N ARG A 12 -10.03 47.71 -24.81
CA ARG A 12 -8.88 47.42 -23.96
C ARG A 12 -9.26 47.14 -22.49
N LYS A 13 -10.33 47.81 -22.00
CA LYS A 13 -10.82 47.57 -20.63
C LYS A 13 -11.53 46.24 -20.45
N LYS A 14 -12.29 45.74 -21.47
CA LYS A 14 -12.98 44.46 -21.44
C LYS A 14 -12.01 43.26 -21.49
N THR A 15 -10.93 43.33 -22.26
CA THR A 15 -9.94 42.27 -22.36
C THR A 15 -9.10 42.11 -21.09
N ASN A 16 -8.77 43.20 -20.40
CA ASN A 16 -8.02 43.15 -19.16
C ASN A 16 -8.86 42.61 -17.98
N ALA A 17 -10.17 42.93 -17.91
CA ALA A 17 -11.07 42.38 -16.90
C ALA A 17 -11.29 40.84 -17.08
N ARG A 18 -11.34 40.37 -18.33
CA ARG A 18 -11.50 38.91 -18.60
C ARG A 18 -10.26 38.12 -18.27
N LYS A 19 -9.04 38.67 -18.54
CA LYS A 19 -7.76 38.07 -18.14
C LYS A 19 -7.56 38.03 -16.62
N SER A 20 -8.02 39.04 -15.90
CA SER A 20 -7.95 39.11 -14.41
C SER A 20 -8.85 38.06 -13.76
N LYS A 21 -10.09 37.88 -14.22
CA LYS A 21 -11.02 36.87 -13.68
C LYS A 21 -10.52 35.43 -13.92
N SER A 22 -9.89 35.16 -15.07
CA SER A 22 -9.31 33.84 -15.38
C SER A 22 -8.15 33.47 -14.44
N LYS A 23 -7.24 34.40 -14.15
CA LYS A 23 -6.13 34.18 -13.20
C LYS A 23 -6.62 34.00 -11.75
N SER A 24 -7.72 34.65 -11.35
CA SER A 24 -8.32 34.49 -10.02
C SER A 24 -8.91 33.08 -9.85
N GLY A 25 -9.69 32.58 -10.82
CA GLY A 25 -10.27 31.24 -10.78
C GLY A 25 -9.21 30.13 -10.72
N PHE A 26 -8.17 30.24 -11.55
CA PHE A 26 -7.05 29.30 -11.54
C PHE A 26 -6.33 29.25 -10.20
N ASN A 27 -6.10 30.39 -9.55
CA ASN A 27 -5.46 30.45 -8.24
C ASN A 27 -6.34 29.81 -7.13
N ILE A 28 -7.65 29.93 -7.22
CA ILE A 28 -8.58 29.30 -6.28
C ILE A 28 -8.53 27.77 -6.45
N VAL A 29 -8.61 27.25 -7.67
CA VAL A 29 -8.52 25.81 -7.96
C VAL A 29 -7.18 25.24 -7.46
N LYS A 30 -6.06 25.93 -7.76
CA LYS A 30 -4.72 25.54 -7.29
C LYS A 30 -4.64 25.46 -5.76
N LYS A 31 -5.23 26.45 -5.04
CA LYS A 31 -5.25 26.46 -3.58
C LYS A 31 -6.06 25.29 -3.02
N TRP A 32 -7.22 24.97 -3.58
CA TRP A 32 -8.03 23.82 -3.15
C TRP A 32 -7.35 22.49 -3.46
N PHE A 33 -6.76 22.35 -4.64
CA PHE A 33 -5.96 21.17 -4.99
C PHE A 33 -4.81 20.96 -4.01
N LEU A 34 -4.05 22.00 -3.69
CA LEU A 34 -2.95 21.90 -2.71
C LEU A 34 -3.47 21.50 -1.32
N ARG A 35 -4.61 22.05 -0.87
CA ARG A 35 -5.22 21.67 0.41
C ARG A 35 -5.64 20.21 0.44
N LEU A 36 -6.22 19.69 -0.65
CA LEU A 36 -6.60 18.30 -0.78
C LEU A 36 -5.36 17.37 -0.73
N VAL A 37 -4.30 17.73 -1.44
CA VAL A 37 -3.04 16.96 -1.43
C VAL A 37 -2.41 16.96 -0.04
N LEU A 38 -2.32 18.11 0.61
CA LEU A 38 -1.77 18.22 1.97
C LEU A 38 -2.66 17.47 2.99
N GLY A 39 -3.97 17.56 2.85
CA GLY A 39 -4.93 16.81 3.67
C GLY A 39 -4.75 15.30 3.49
N PHE A 40 -4.64 14.82 2.25
CA PHE A 40 -4.38 13.42 1.96
C PHE A 40 -3.06 12.94 2.61
N ILE A 41 -1.97 13.69 2.43
CA ILE A 41 -0.68 13.37 3.03
C ILE A 41 -0.78 13.34 4.57
N GLY A 42 -1.41 14.35 5.18
CA GLY A 42 -1.58 14.41 6.63
C GLY A 42 -2.38 13.23 7.17
N ILE A 43 -3.52 12.90 6.57
CA ILE A 43 -4.39 11.79 6.97
C ILE A 43 -3.65 10.45 6.83
N THR A 44 -2.95 10.22 5.72
CA THR A 44 -2.24 8.95 5.49
C THR A 44 -1.05 8.77 6.42
N ILE A 45 -0.31 9.85 6.73
CA ILE A 45 0.76 9.81 7.74
C ILE A 45 0.20 9.46 9.12
N LEU A 46 -0.88 10.13 9.54
CA LEU A 46 -1.53 9.83 10.82
C LEU A 46 -2.03 8.38 10.87
N TRP A 47 -2.60 7.88 9.79
CA TRP A 47 -3.03 6.49 9.68
C TRP A 47 -1.88 5.51 9.83
N VAL A 48 -0.76 5.73 9.12
CA VAL A 48 0.44 4.90 9.24
C VAL A 48 1.00 4.95 10.67
N ILE A 49 1.07 6.12 11.29
CA ILE A 49 1.53 6.27 12.68
C ILE A 49 0.58 5.55 13.66
N ALA A 50 -0.72 5.64 13.47
CA ALA A 50 -1.70 4.93 14.31
C ALA A 50 -1.49 3.41 14.22
N LEU A 51 -1.31 2.86 13.02
CA LEU A 51 -1.08 1.42 12.82
C LEU A 51 0.32 0.95 13.23
N LYS A 52 1.22 1.84 13.59
CA LYS A 52 2.46 1.47 14.31
C LYS A 52 2.16 0.84 15.66
N PHE A 53 1.11 1.31 16.33
CA PHE A 53 0.75 0.92 17.71
C PHE A 53 -0.52 0.07 17.77
N ILE A 54 -1.41 0.25 16.81
CA ILE A 54 -2.71 -0.43 16.73
C ILE A 54 -2.61 -1.56 15.70
N ASN A 55 -3.03 -2.74 16.07
CA ASN A 55 -3.06 -3.88 15.15
C ASN A 55 -4.22 -3.71 14.16
N PRO A 56 -4.00 -3.78 12.82
CA PRO A 56 -5.08 -3.70 11.86
C PRO A 56 -6.06 -4.86 12.05
N PRO A 57 -7.31 -4.60 12.45
CA PRO A 57 -8.28 -5.66 12.76
C PRO A 57 -8.74 -6.38 11.50
N ILE A 58 -8.90 -5.65 10.42
CA ILE A 58 -9.36 -6.15 9.13
C ILE A 58 -8.69 -5.37 7.99
N THR A 59 -8.50 -5.99 6.83
CA THR A 59 -7.99 -5.32 5.63
C THR A 59 -9.04 -5.33 4.52
N TYR A 60 -8.89 -4.43 3.54
CA TYR A 60 -9.78 -4.42 2.37
C TYR A 60 -9.78 -5.75 1.62
N LEU A 61 -8.62 -6.42 1.53
CA LEU A 61 -8.51 -7.74 0.91
C LEU A 61 -9.41 -8.77 1.60
N MET A 62 -9.38 -8.83 2.93
CA MET A 62 -10.20 -9.76 3.73
C MET A 62 -11.70 -9.57 3.44
N ILE A 63 -12.16 -8.31 3.50
CA ILE A 63 -13.56 -7.98 3.22
C ILE A 63 -13.95 -8.40 1.80
N LYS A 64 -13.15 -7.99 0.81
CA LYS A 64 -13.42 -8.28 -0.60
C LYS A 64 -13.49 -9.79 -0.87
N ARG A 65 -12.51 -10.55 -0.36
CA ARG A 65 -12.48 -12.02 -0.49
C ARG A 65 -13.68 -12.69 0.18
N GLY A 66 -14.04 -12.24 1.38
CA GLY A 66 -15.22 -12.76 2.08
C GLY A 66 -16.50 -12.60 1.26
N PHE A 67 -16.68 -11.44 0.61
CA PHE A 67 -17.84 -11.23 -0.30
C PHE A 67 -17.74 -12.04 -1.60
N GLU A 68 -16.56 -12.16 -2.21
CA GLU A 68 -16.34 -13.00 -3.40
C GLU A 68 -16.70 -14.47 -3.12
N TRP A 69 -16.34 -14.99 -1.96
CA TRP A 69 -16.66 -16.36 -1.58
C TRP A 69 -18.13 -16.54 -1.24
N LYS A 70 -18.75 -15.57 -0.58
CA LYS A 70 -20.18 -15.59 -0.34
C LYS A 70 -20.96 -15.61 -1.67
N ALA A 71 -20.53 -14.83 -2.65
CA ALA A 71 -21.13 -14.81 -3.98
C ALA A 71 -20.93 -16.12 -4.78
N ALA A 72 -19.90 -16.91 -4.41
CA ALA A 72 -19.61 -18.22 -4.99
C ALA A 72 -20.18 -19.40 -4.18
N ASP A 73 -21.17 -19.16 -3.31
CA ASP A 73 -21.80 -20.13 -2.40
C ASP A 73 -20.85 -20.89 -1.46
N LYS A 74 -19.66 -20.32 -1.21
CA LYS A 74 -18.65 -20.90 -0.31
C LYS A 74 -18.71 -20.34 1.12
N GLY A 75 -19.74 -19.55 1.42
CA GLY A 75 -19.90 -18.85 2.70
C GLY A 75 -18.95 -17.65 2.86
N PHE A 76 -19.28 -16.79 3.83
CA PHE A 76 -18.39 -15.69 4.22
C PHE A 76 -17.42 -16.20 5.27
N LYS A 77 -16.11 -16.21 4.94
CA LYS A 77 -15.08 -16.74 5.84
C LYS A 77 -13.93 -15.74 6.00
N ILE A 78 -13.61 -15.36 7.23
CA ILE A 78 -12.41 -14.62 7.60
C ILE A 78 -11.92 -15.23 8.91
N GLU A 79 -10.91 -16.10 8.82
CA GLU A 79 -10.19 -16.63 9.97
C GLU A 79 -8.92 -15.84 10.15
N LYS A 80 -8.78 -15.19 11.28
CA LYS A 80 -7.63 -14.38 11.63
C LYS A 80 -7.46 -14.33 13.13
N GLU A 81 -6.28 -14.64 13.58
CA GLU A 81 -5.84 -14.46 14.95
C GLU A 81 -4.49 -13.73 14.97
N TRP A 82 -4.36 -12.73 15.82
CA TRP A 82 -3.16 -11.91 15.90
C TRP A 82 -2.18 -12.48 16.90
N LEU A 83 -0.93 -12.69 16.48
CA LEU A 83 0.21 -12.94 17.35
C LEU A 83 1.17 -11.77 17.33
N ASN A 84 1.63 -11.33 18.52
CA ASN A 84 2.69 -10.36 18.61
C ASN A 84 4.01 -10.94 18.10
N TYR A 85 4.91 -10.09 17.66
CA TYR A 85 6.18 -10.53 17.06
C TYR A 85 6.94 -11.56 17.90
N ASP A 86 7.00 -11.36 19.22
CA ASP A 86 7.78 -12.24 20.11
C ASP A 86 7.10 -13.61 20.33
N GLU A 87 5.82 -13.71 20.02
CA GLU A 87 5.04 -14.95 20.06
C GLU A 87 5.18 -15.78 18.79
N LEU A 88 5.53 -15.16 17.66
CA LEU A 88 5.76 -15.86 16.40
C LEU A 88 7.03 -16.71 16.45
N SER A 89 6.96 -17.96 15.93
CA SER A 89 8.12 -18.84 15.83
C SER A 89 9.29 -18.16 15.11
N THR A 90 10.50 -18.36 15.64
CA THR A 90 11.73 -17.91 14.98
C THR A 90 11.93 -18.59 13.62
N ASN A 91 11.50 -19.84 13.49
CA ASN A 91 11.57 -20.59 12.22
C ASN A 91 10.67 -19.95 11.17
N LEU A 92 9.42 -19.60 11.53
CA LEU A 92 8.49 -18.93 10.64
C LEU A 92 9.02 -17.57 10.17
N LYS A 93 9.52 -16.73 11.10
CA LYS A 93 10.12 -15.43 10.75
C LYS A 93 11.28 -15.58 9.76
N LYS A 94 12.17 -16.54 10.00
CA LYS A 94 13.30 -16.84 9.10
C LYS A 94 12.83 -17.38 7.74
N ALA A 95 11.84 -18.25 7.72
CA ALA A 95 11.29 -18.82 6.49
C ALA A 95 10.63 -17.74 5.62
N ALA A 96 9.84 -16.86 6.22
CA ALA A 96 9.23 -15.73 5.52
C ALA A 96 10.27 -14.79 4.91
N ILE A 97 11.30 -14.41 5.67
CA ILE A 97 12.39 -13.57 5.16
C ILE A 97 13.16 -14.28 4.05
N ALA A 98 13.50 -15.57 4.22
CA ALA A 98 14.28 -16.31 3.23
C ALA A 98 13.49 -16.56 1.92
N GLY A 99 12.17 -16.78 2.03
CA GLY A 99 11.31 -17.07 0.88
C GLY A 99 10.88 -15.84 0.11
N GLU A 100 10.50 -14.78 0.82
CA GLU A 100 9.87 -13.59 0.22
C GLU A 100 10.86 -12.43 -0.01
N ASP A 101 11.82 -12.24 0.89
CA ASP A 101 12.69 -11.06 0.89
C ASP A 101 13.99 -11.32 1.66
N ALA A 102 14.90 -12.06 1.06
CA ALA A 102 16.15 -12.49 1.71
C ALA A 102 17.03 -11.32 2.22
N HIS A 103 16.84 -10.12 1.68
CA HIS A 103 17.56 -8.92 2.08
C HIS A 103 16.70 -7.95 2.93
N PHE A 104 15.57 -8.39 3.47
CA PHE A 104 14.60 -7.57 4.21
C PHE A 104 15.23 -6.63 5.24
N LEU A 105 16.22 -7.13 5.99
CA LEU A 105 16.90 -6.36 7.03
C LEU A 105 17.98 -5.40 6.49
N LYS A 106 18.30 -5.45 5.17
CA LYS A 106 19.41 -4.72 4.56
C LYS A 106 18.98 -3.55 3.68
N HIS A 107 17.69 -3.47 3.34
CA HIS A 107 17.14 -2.39 2.50
C HIS A 107 16.02 -1.63 3.20
N SER A 108 15.68 -0.44 2.68
CA SER A 108 14.60 0.42 3.18
C SER A 108 13.38 0.35 2.25
N GLY A 109 12.73 -0.81 2.23
CA GLY A 109 11.47 -1.06 1.52
C GLY A 109 11.62 -1.54 0.06
N PHE A 110 12.75 -1.32 -0.59
CA PHE A 110 12.96 -1.67 -1.99
C PHE A 110 14.31 -2.39 -2.16
N ASP A 111 14.27 -3.65 -2.55
CA ASP A 111 15.48 -4.40 -2.92
C ASP A 111 15.80 -4.17 -4.40
N THR A 112 16.59 -3.14 -4.66
CA THR A 112 16.99 -2.78 -6.03
C THR A 112 17.84 -3.86 -6.70
N LYS A 113 18.58 -4.66 -5.90
CA LYS A 113 19.38 -5.77 -6.41
C LYS A 113 18.46 -6.91 -6.85
N ALA A 114 17.52 -7.33 -6.01
CA ALA A 114 16.55 -8.37 -6.36
C ALA A 114 15.66 -7.95 -7.54
N ILE A 115 15.27 -6.67 -7.64
CA ILE A 115 14.52 -6.14 -8.78
C ILE A 115 15.33 -6.27 -10.08
N ARG A 116 16.62 -5.92 -10.06
CA ARG A 116 17.50 -6.06 -11.22
C ARG A 116 17.67 -7.52 -11.62
N GLU A 117 17.96 -8.40 -10.66
CA GLU A 117 18.11 -9.83 -10.91
C GLU A 117 16.82 -10.46 -11.47
N ALA A 118 15.66 -10.07 -10.94
CA ALA A 118 14.37 -10.50 -11.46
C ALA A 118 14.15 -10.05 -12.89
N PHE A 119 14.52 -8.80 -13.21
CA PHE A 119 14.40 -8.25 -14.56
C PHE A 119 15.33 -8.97 -15.58
N GLU A 120 16.56 -9.27 -15.19
CA GLU A 120 17.51 -10.02 -16.04
C GLU A 120 17.02 -11.44 -16.29
N LYS A 121 16.57 -12.16 -15.25
CA LYS A 121 16.03 -13.52 -15.40
C LYS A 121 14.74 -13.59 -16.24
N ASN A 122 13.91 -12.56 -16.18
CA ASN A 122 12.69 -12.49 -16.98
C ASN A 122 12.96 -12.28 -18.48
N LYS A 123 14.11 -11.70 -18.85
CA LYS A 123 14.53 -11.62 -20.27
C LYS A 123 14.83 -13.00 -20.87
N ASP A 124 15.25 -13.95 -20.06
CA ASP A 124 15.60 -15.31 -20.49
C ASP A 124 14.41 -16.27 -20.54
N GLY A 125 13.18 -15.78 -20.43
CA GLY A 125 11.94 -16.59 -20.47
C GLY A 125 11.75 -17.52 -19.27
N LYS A 126 12.50 -17.34 -18.18
CA LYS A 126 12.35 -18.12 -16.95
C LYS A 126 11.14 -17.62 -16.14
N PRO A 127 10.50 -18.50 -15.31
CA PRO A 127 9.33 -18.11 -14.53
C PRO A 127 9.61 -16.88 -13.68
N LEU A 128 8.68 -15.91 -13.73
CA LEU A 128 8.76 -14.63 -13.00
C LEU A 128 8.97 -14.88 -11.51
N ARG A 129 10.17 -14.61 -11.01
CA ARG A 129 10.37 -14.45 -9.58
C ARG A 129 9.80 -13.10 -9.14
N GLY A 130 8.97 -13.11 -8.08
CA GLY A 130 8.39 -11.88 -7.57
C GLY A 130 9.48 -10.94 -7.02
N GLY A 131 9.55 -9.72 -7.54
CA GLY A 131 10.48 -8.70 -7.08
C GLY A 131 9.89 -7.78 -5.99
N SER A 132 8.78 -8.16 -5.37
CA SER A 132 8.15 -7.35 -4.31
C SER A 132 8.67 -7.75 -2.94
N THR A 133 9.09 -6.77 -2.14
CA THR A 133 9.60 -6.97 -0.77
C THR A 133 8.47 -7.21 0.23
N ILE A 134 8.83 -7.70 1.43
CA ILE A 134 7.90 -7.82 2.57
C ILE A 134 7.25 -6.47 2.87
N SER A 135 8.00 -5.37 2.85
CA SER A 135 7.47 -4.03 3.08
C SER A 135 6.43 -3.61 2.03
N GLN A 136 6.68 -3.88 0.75
CA GLN A 136 5.72 -3.60 -0.33
C GLN A 136 4.46 -4.45 -0.20
N GLN A 137 4.60 -5.73 0.15
CA GLN A 137 3.46 -6.62 0.39
C GLN A 137 2.64 -6.17 1.60
N THR A 138 3.29 -5.74 2.69
CA THR A 138 2.63 -5.18 3.87
C THR A 138 1.85 -3.92 3.51
N ALA A 139 2.49 -2.96 2.84
CA ALA A 139 1.85 -1.72 2.40
C ALA A 139 0.63 -1.99 1.52
N LYS A 140 0.75 -2.90 0.55
CA LYS A 140 -0.36 -3.32 -0.31
C LYS A 140 -1.52 -3.90 0.49
N ASN A 141 -1.25 -4.86 1.37
CA ASN A 141 -2.31 -5.61 2.07
C ASN A 141 -3.03 -4.78 3.13
N VAL A 142 -2.34 -3.84 3.79
CA VAL A 142 -2.91 -3.02 4.86
C VAL A 142 -3.65 -1.80 4.31
N PHE A 143 -3.12 -1.12 3.30
CA PHE A 143 -3.59 0.20 2.90
C PHE A 143 -4.33 0.22 1.57
N LEU A 144 -4.23 -0.83 0.72
CA LEU A 144 -4.65 -0.76 -0.67
C LEU A 144 -5.63 -1.89 -1.05
N TRP A 145 -6.20 -1.72 -2.23
CA TRP A 145 -7.09 -2.71 -2.85
C TRP A 145 -6.30 -3.73 -3.70
N PRO A 146 -6.81 -4.95 -3.93
CA PRO A 146 -6.08 -6.02 -4.59
C PRO A 146 -5.96 -5.89 -6.12
N GLN A 147 -6.85 -5.13 -6.79
CA GLN A 147 -6.80 -4.99 -8.26
C GLN A 147 -5.51 -4.32 -8.71
N ARG A 148 -4.92 -4.85 -9.78
CA ARG A 148 -3.70 -4.30 -10.37
C ARG A 148 -4.00 -3.02 -11.15
N SER A 149 -3.32 -1.93 -10.83
CA SER A 149 -3.30 -0.69 -11.60
C SER A 149 -2.01 0.09 -11.34
N TRP A 150 -1.63 0.96 -12.26
CA TRP A 150 -0.47 1.83 -12.08
C TRP A 150 -0.63 2.79 -10.91
N LEU A 151 -1.85 3.33 -10.71
CA LEU A 151 -2.16 4.18 -9.55
C LEU A 151 -1.94 3.42 -8.23
N ARG A 152 -2.48 2.19 -8.14
CA ARG A 152 -2.27 1.35 -6.96
C ARG A 152 -0.77 1.07 -6.73
N LYS A 153 0.00 0.82 -7.79
CA LYS A 153 1.45 0.59 -7.65
C LYS A 153 2.19 1.84 -7.18
N GLY A 154 1.79 3.02 -7.62
CA GLY A 154 2.32 4.29 -7.10
C GLY A 154 1.99 4.49 -5.62
N LEU A 155 0.75 4.21 -5.20
CA LEU A 155 0.35 4.26 -3.80
C LEU A 155 1.06 3.18 -2.95
N GLU A 156 1.30 1.99 -3.48
CA GLU A 156 2.09 0.95 -2.82
C GLU A 156 3.51 1.45 -2.51
N THR A 157 4.16 2.09 -3.50
CA THR A 157 5.48 2.72 -3.30
C THR A 157 5.43 3.81 -2.23
N TYR A 158 4.41 4.67 -2.25
CA TYR A 158 4.21 5.71 -1.25
C TYR A 158 4.03 5.15 0.16
N PHE A 159 3.13 4.19 0.36
CA PHE A 159 2.91 3.58 1.68
C PHE A 159 4.11 2.73 2.13
N THR A 160 4.82 2.08 1.21
CA THR A 160 6.08 1.38 1.52
C THR A 160 7.09 2.34 2.12
N PHE A 161 7.28 3.51 1.50
CA PHE A 161 8.16 4.55 2.04
C PHE A 161 7.72 5.01 3.44
N LEU A 162 6.41 5.23 3.64
CA LEU A 162 5.90 5.68 4.94
C LEU A 162 6.09 4.63 6.04
N ILE A 163 5.78 3.34 5.79
CA ILE A 163 5.98 2.32 6.82
C ILE A 163 7.45 2.11 7.14
N GLU A 164 8.35 2.18 6.17
CA GLU A 164 9.79 2.10 6.44
C GLU A 164 10.32 3.32 7.21
N LEU A 165 9.72 4.49 7.01
CA LEU A 165 10.09 5.70 7.75
C LEU A 165 9.61 5.67 9.21
N PHE A 166 8.40 5.17 9.46
CA PHE A 166 7.76 5.26 10.79
C PHE A 166 7.75 3.97 11.58
N TRP A 167 7.82 2.78 10.94
CA TRP A 167 7.80 1.49 11.62
C TRP A 167 9.20 0.87 11.70
N SER A 168 9.42 0.03 12.71
CA SER A 168 10.60 -0.83 12.75
C SER A 168 10.43 -2.04 11.82
N LYS A 169 11.52 -2.63 11.37
CA LYS A 169 11.51 -3.91 10.63
C LYS A 169 10.75 -5.01 11.38
N LYS A 170 10.89 -5.03 12.72
CA LYS A 170 10.13 -5.92 13.59
C LYS A 170 8.63 -5.72 13.41
N ARG A 171 8.14 -4.47 13.43
CA ARG A 171 6.71 -4.15 13.25
C ARG A 171 6.22 -4.47 11.85
N ILE A 172 7.00 -4.17 10.81
CA ILE A 172 6.63 -4.50 9.43
C ILE A 172 6.45 -6.01 9.27
N LEU A 173 7.39 -6.82 9.77
CA LEU A 173 7.31 -8.28 9.69
C LEU A 173 6.17 -8.86 10.53
N GLU A 174 5.92 -8.30 11.72
CA GLU A 174 4.79 -8.67 12.56
C GLU A 174 3.46 -8.46 11.83
N VAL A 175 3.24 -7.25 11.29
CA VAL A 175 2.02 -6.93 10.55
C VAL A 175 1.91 -7.81 9.31
N TYR A 176 2.99 -7.98 8.55
CA TYR A 176 3.05 -8.87 7.39
C TYR A 176 2.50 -10.26 7.72
N LEU A 177 3.11 -10.92 8.72
CA LEU A 177 2.77 -12.28 9.12
C LEU A 177 1.36 -12.43 9.73
N ASN A 178 0.71 -11.34 10.07
CA ASN A 178 -0.66 -11.34 10.61
C ASN A 178 -1.75 -10.94 9.59
N VAL A 179 -1.37 -10.40 8.41
CA VAL A 179 -2.38 -9.89 7.45
C VAL A 179 -2.36 -10.59 6.09
N ILE A 180 -1.31 -11.34 5.75
CA ILE A 180 -1.24 -12.04 4.47
C ILE A 180 -2.25 -13.18 4.41
N GLU A 181 -2.82 -13.39 3.22
CA GLU A 181 -3.66 -14.54 2.92
C GLU A 181 -2.78 -15.78 2.72
N MET A 182 -2.92 -16.76 3.58
CA MET A 182 -2.16 -18.03 3.55
C MET A 182 -3.03 -19.22 3.11
N GLY A 183 -4.31 -19.03 3.01
CA GLY A 183 -5.28 -20.00 2.54
C GLY A 183 -6.61 -19.33 2.27
N GLN A 184 -7.57 -20.05 1.71
CA GLN A 184 -8.88 -19.50 1.39
C GLN A 184 -9.61 -19.04 2.66
N GLY A 185 -9.69 -17.72 2.91
CA GLY A 185 -10.28 -17.12 4.12
C GLY A 185 -9.43 -17.24 5.37
N VAL A 186 -8.18 -17.67 5.22
CA VAL A 186 -7.24 -17.85 6.32
C VAL A 186 -6.16 -16.78 6.22
N TYR A 187 -6.11 -15.89 7.20
CA TYR A 187 -5.22 -14.74 7.22
C TYR A 187 -4.28 -14.76 8.41
N GLY A 188 -3.02 -14.61 8.10
CA GLY A 188 -1.95 -14.57 9.08
C GLY A 188 -1.50 -15.95 9.56
N ALA A 189 -0.37 -15.93 10.24
CA ALA A 189 0.39 -17.11 10.60
C ALA A 189 -0.33 -18.02 11.61
N GLU A 190 -1.02 -17.44 12.62
CA GLU A 190 -1.70 -18.24 13.62
C GLU A 190 -2.87 -19.00 13.02
N ALA A 191 -3.76 -18.31 12.30
CA ALA A 191 -4.88 -18.96 11.64
C ALA A 191 -4.41 -20.04 10.64
N ALA A 192 -3.31 -19.80 9.92
CA ALA A 192 -2.73 -20.78 9.02
C ALA A 192 -2.14 -21.99 9.75
N ALA A 193 -1.44 -21.78 10.87
CA ALA A 193 -0.86 -22.85 11.67
C ALA A 193 -1.96 -23.75 12.26
N GLN A 194 -3.04 -23.18 12.75
CA GLN A 194 -4.21 -23.92 13.21
C GLN A 194 -4.85 -24.70 12.05
N TYR A 195 -5.05 -24.03 10.92
CA TYR A 195 -5.74 -24.63 9.77
C TYR A 195 -4.98 -25.82 9.14
N TYR A 196 -3.64 -25.71 9.01
CA TYR A 196 -2.83 -26.71 8.30
C TYR A 196 -2.19 -27.74 9.22
N PHE A 197 -1.93 -27.39 10.48
CA PHE A 197 -1.11 -28.20 11.39
C PHE A 197 -1.77 -28.45 12.75
N ASP A 198 -2.96 -27.91 12.99
CA ASP A 198 -3.70 -28.03 14.27
C ASP A 198 -2.86 -27.64 15.49
N LYS A 199 -2.08 -26.57 15.35
CA LYS A 199 -1.22 -26.04 16.42
C LYS A 199 -0.91 -24.56 16.26
N SER A 200 -0.45 -23.92 17.34
CA SER A 200 -0.07 -22.52 17.31
C SER A 200 1.18 -22.26 16.47
N ALA A 201 1.19 -21.09 15.79
CA ALA A 201 2.37 -20.61 15.05
C ALA A 201 3.61 -20.38 15.93
N LYS A 202 3.46 -20.32 17.26
CA LYS A 202 4.57 -20.30 18.23
C LYS A 202 5.43 -21.56 18.16
N SER A 203 4.80 -22.70 17.90
CA SER A 203 5.42 -24.05 17.96
C SER A 203 5.77 -24.63 16.60
N LEU A 204 5.70 -23.85 15.52
CA LEU A 204 6.08 -24.30 14.19
C LEU A 204 7.55 -24.69 14.12
N THR A 205 7.81 -25.86 13.54
CA THR A 205 9.14 -26.41 13.30
C THR A 205 9.71 -25.89 11.97
N LYS A 206 10.92 -26.30 11.63
CA LYS A 206 11.54 -25.96 10.32
C LYS A 206 10.87 -26.67 9.12
N LYS A 207 10.17 -27.77 9.35
CA LYS A 207 9.53 -28.56 8.28
C LYS A 207 8.12 -28.08 7.95
N GLU A 208 7.49 -27.41 8.85
CA GLU A 208 6.19 -26.77 8.75
C GLU A 208 6.35 -25.31 8.31
#